data_00c9fb5d9bfa4f1e98aa29aeef74b7db
#
_entry.id   00c9fb5d9bfa4f1e98aa29aeef74b7db
#
_cell.length_a   1.000
_cell.length_b   1.000
_cell.length_c   1.000
_cell.angle_alpha   90.00
_cell.angle_beta   90.00
_cell.angle_gamma   90.00
#
_symmetry.space_group_name_H-M   'P 1'
#
loop_
_entity.id
_entity.type
_entity.pdbx_description
1 polymer ?
#
loop_
_entity_poly.entity_id
_entity_poly.type
_entity_poly.pdbx_seq_one_letter_code
_entity_poly.pdbx_strand_id
1 'polypeptide(L)'
;MKVSLKSIIGPAFYDVHKHIKNNDYTHYWLKGGRGSLKSSCIGTEIPLGIMRDAQKGLMSNAVVIRRVKDTLRGSVYEQIKWAIYMLKAEDDWDIPDSKLQMTYKPTGQVIIFKGADNPKKLKSTKVFIGYIKYVWYEECDEFESYDKITNINQSLLRGGPEYCVFYSFNPPESQRNWCNKQVLIKRPDTLVSHTTYLQAPKEWLGEQFLIEAEHMKKINPEKYNHDYLGEVTGTGGEVFTNLLIREITNEEIQTFDRLKNGLDFGYAGDPLAYLKMYYDKTRRRLFIFGEVYGTRLSNAKAVKKIKRLNPLNKLVTCDSAEPRTINEFKLLGLKVTGAKKGPDSVENGIKWLQDLEQIIIDPIRCPNASREFNDYEIEKDKEGNLKGEFPDKNNHTIDAARYGCEADIIQSKARAGKNRARYEN
;
A
#
# COMPACT_ATOMS: atom_id res chain seq x y z
N MET A 1 -16.08 14.44 -39.92
CA MET A 1 -14.79 13.78 -40.29
C MET A 1 -14.58 12.60 -39.34
N LYS A 2 -14.26 11.38 -39.78
CA LYS A 2 -13.97 10.26 -38.87
C LYS A 2 -12.57 10.43 -38.29
N VAL A 3 -12.46 10.58 -36.97
CA VAL A 3 -11.16 10.64 -36.28
C VAL A 3 -10.64 9.21 -36.10
N SER A 4 -9.36 9.00 -36.38
CA SER A 4 -8.71 7.72 -36.10
C SER A 4 -8.32 7.68 -34.61
N LEU A 5 -8.83 6.71 -33.86
CA LEU A 5 -8.45 6.53 -32.46
C LEU A 5 -6.95 6.22 -32.29
N LYS A 6 -6.29 5.69 -33.33
CA LYS A 6 -4.83 5.45 -33.31
C LYS A 6 -4.01 6.72 -33.23
N SER A 7 -4.58 7.89 -33.55
CA SER A 7 -3.90 9.19 -33.38
C SER A 7 -4.12 9.84 -32.02
N ILE A 8 -4.87 9.20 -31.12
CA ILE A 8 -5.22 9.77 -29.80
C ILE A 8 -4.86 8.78 -28.68
N ILE A 9 -5.11 7.48 -28.88
CA ILE A 9 -4.80 6.44 -27.89
C ILE A 9 -3.44 5.84 -28.24
N GLY A 10 -2.54 5.80 -27.26
CA GLY A 10 -1.21 5.23 -27.43
C GLY A 10 -1.26 3.72 -27.73
N PRO A 11 -0.33 3.20 -28.56
CA PRO A 11 -0.33 1.79 -28.99
C PRO A 11 -0.42 0.78 -27.85
N ALA A 12 0.22 1.04 -26.72
CA ALA A 12 0.19 0.18 -25.53
C ALA A 12 -1.21 -0.04 -24.95
N PHE A 13 -2.18 0.81 -25.31
CA PHE A 13 -3.54 0.74 -24.79
C PHE A 13 -4.58 0.21 -25.78
N TYR A 14 -4.18 -0.28 -26.95
CA TYR A 14 -5.16 -0.79 -27.91
C TYR A 14 -5.93 -2.01 -27.40
N ASP A 15 -5.27 -2.90 -26.67
CA ASP A 15 -5.94 -4.04 -26.04
C ASP A 15 -6.81 -3.59 -24.86
N VAL A 16 -6.35 -2.64 -24.07
CA VAL A 16 -7.13 -2.03 -22.98
C VAL A 16 -8.42 -1.40 -23.54
N HIS A 17 -8.31 -0.62 -24.64
CA HIS A 17 -9.45 -0.05 -25.34
C HIS A 17 -10.44 -1.14 -25.82
N LYS A 18 -9.96 -2.25 -26.39
CA LYS A 18 -10.79 -3.37 -26.83
C LYS A 18 -11.56 -3.97 -25.65
N HIS A 19 -10.90 -4.22 -24.53
CA HIS A 19 -11.54 -4.76 -23.34
C HIS A 19 -12.59 -3.79 -22.75
N ILE A 20 -12.30 -2.48 -22.69
CA ILE A 20 -13.26 -1.45 -22.26
C ILE A 20 -14.49 -1.42 -23.19
N LYS A 21 -14.27 -1.46 -24.51
CA LYS A 21 -15.34 -1.46 -25.52
C LYS A 21 -16.27 -2.66 -25.38
N ASN A 22 -15.74 -3.82 -24.99
CA ASN A 22 -16.47 -5.07 -24.83
C ASN A 22 -17.07 -5.24 -23.42
N ASN A 23 -16.74 -4.37 -22.46
CA ASN A 23 -17.04 -4.50 -21.02
C ASN A 23 -16.50 -5.82 -20.42
N ASP A 24 -15.28 -6.24 -20.81
CA ASP A 24 -14.69 -7.51 -20.37
C ASP A 24 -14.33 -7.50 -18.88
N TYR A 25 -14.04 -6.32 -18.32
CA TYR A 25 -13.66 -6.14 -16.90
C TYR A 25 -14.40 -4.95 -16.26
N THR A 26 -14.53 -5.00 -14.94
CA THR A 26 -15.05 -3.87 -14.16
C THR A 26 -13.93 -2.93 -13.72
N HIS A 27 -12.76 -3.47 -13.35
CA HIS A 27 -11.65 -2.72 -12.75
C HIS A 27 -10.43 -2.72 -13.66
N TYR A 28 -9.95 -1.54 -14.03
CA TYR A 28 -8.79 -1.31 -14.89
C TYR A 28 -7.72 -0.57 -14.12
N TRP A 29 -6.64 -1.26 -13.75
CA TRP A 29 -5.48 -0.70 -13.07
C TRP A 29 -4.40 -0.38 -14.10
N LEU A 30 -4.18 0.91 -14.36
CA LEU A 30 -3.18 1.40 -15.29
C LEU A 30 -2.01 1.99 -14.49
N LYS A 31 -0.94 1.23 -14.37
CA LYS A 31 0.28 1.66 -13.69
C LYS A 31 1.41 1.89 -14.68
N GLY A 32 2.40 2.72 -14.31
CA GLY A 32 3.57 2.96 -15.14
C GLY A 32 4.26 4.28 -14.84
N GLY A 33 5.40 4.50 -15.46
CA GLY A 33 6.21 5.70 -15.26
C GLY A 33 5.64 6.97 -15.92
N ARG A 34 6.42 8.03 -15.84
CA ARG A 34 6.13 9.31 -16.51
C ARG A 34 6.14 9.13 -18.02
N GLY A 35 5.28 9.87 -18.73
CA GLY A 35 5.18 9.77 -20.19
C GLY A 35 4.54 8.48 -20.73
N SER A 36 4.01 7.61 -19.88
CA SER A 36 3.39 6.34 -20.30
C SER A 36 1.96 6.48 -20.88
N LEU A 37 1.41 7.70 -20.94
CA LEU A 37 0.11 8.05 -21.56
C LEU A 37 -1.13 7.45 -20.89
N LYS A 38 -1.03 6.98 -19.64
CA LYS A 38 -2.16 6.41 -18.87
C LYS A 38 -3.35 7.36 -18.77
N SER A 39 -3.10 8.59 -18.32
CA SER A 39 -4.15 9.60 -18.10
C SER A 39 -4.76 10.06 -19.42
N SER A 40 -3.98 10.13 -20.51
CA SER A 40 -4.48 10.43 -21.85
C SER A 40 -5.40 9.32 -22.39
N CYS A 41 -5.07 8.06 -22.12
CA CYS A 41 -5.93 6.93 -22.48
C CYS A 41 -7.26 7.00 -21.74
N ILE A 42 -7.26 7.09 -20.40
CA ILE A 42 -8.50 7.12 -19.60
C ILE A 42 -9.31 8.37 -19.91
N GLY A 43 -8.65 9.54 -20.02
CA GLY A 43 -9.29 10.80 -20.38
C GLY A 43 -10.01 10.74 -21.74
N THR A 44 -9.54 9.90 -22.67
CA THR A 44 -10.20 9.64 -23.96
C THR A 44 -11.32 8.59 -23.86
N GLU A 45 -11.11 7.52 -23.10
CA GLU A 45 -12.10 6.43 -22.97
C GLU A 45 -13.41 6.88 -22.33
N ILE A 46 -13.37 7.81 -21.38
CA ILE A 46 -14.57 8.29 -20.68
C ILE A 46 -15.53 9.03 -21.62
N PRO A 47 -15.18 10.13 -22.30
CA PRO A 47 -16.09 10.82 -23.20
C PRO A 47 -16.46 9.95 -24.41
N LEU A 48 -15.54 9.17 -24.96
CA LEU A 48 -15.82 8.21 -26.03
C LEU A 48 -16.84 7.15 -25.61
N GLY A 49 -16.72 6.65 -24.37
CA GLY A 49 -17.64 5.68 -23.79
C GLY A 49 -19.04 6.25 -23.60
N ILE A 50 -19.16 7.46 -23.07
CA ILE A 50 -20.44 8.16 -22.89
C ILE A 50 -21.14 8.37 -24.26
N MET A 51 -20.41 8.87 -25.27
CA MET A 51 -20.98 9.08 -26.60
C MET A 51 -21.44 7.74 -27.23
N ARG A 52 -20.65 6.67 -27.10
CA ARG A 52 -21.00 5.33 -27.59
C ARG A 52 -22.22 4.76 -26.86
N ASP A 53 -22.31 4.92 -25.56
CA ASP A 53 -23.43 4.45 -24.75
C ASP A 53 -24.70 5.20 -25.10
N ALA A 54 -24.63 6.53 -25.28
CA ALA A 54 -25.74 7.35 -25.74
C ALA A 54 -26.32 6.86 -27.08
N GLN A 55 -25.45 6.50 -28.05
CA GLN A 55 -25.89 5.94 -29.33
C GLN A 55 -26.61 4.59 -29.19
N LYS A 56 -26.35 3.85 -28.10
CA LYS A 56 -27.04 2.60 -27.77
C LYS A 56 -28.29 2.80 -26.89
N GLY A 57 -28.61 4.05 -26.55
CA GLY A 57 -29.71 4.38 -25.62
C GLY A 57 -29.37 4.15 -24.14
N LEU A 58 -28.10 3.91 -23.82
CA LEU A 58 -27.67 3.71 -22.44
C LEU A 58 -27.23 5.04 -21.81
N MET A 59 -27.88 5.45 -20.72
CA MET A 59 -27.63 6.72 -20.03
C MET A 59 -26.53 6.55 -18.97
N SER A 60 -25.28 6.47 -19.40
CA SER A 60 -24.09 6.32 -18.56
C SER A 60 -23.48 7.67 -18.23
N ASN A 61 -23.04 7.86 -16.98
CA ASN A 61 -22.34 9.05 -16.52
C ASN A 61 -20.97 8.68 -15.98
N ALA A 62 -20.13 9.69 -15.72
CA ALA A 62 -18.81 9.50 -15.16
C ALA A 62 -18.58 10.32 -13.88
N VAL A 63 -17.75 9.79 -12.98
CA VAL A 63 -17.18 10.53 -11.85
C VAL A 63 -15.66 10.38 -11.90
N VAL A 64 -14.96 11.51 -11.93
CA VAL A 64 -13.50 11.58 -11.91
C VAL A 64 -13.04 12.11 -10.57
N ILE A 65 -12.12 11.39 -9.93
CA ILE A 65 -11.79 11.59 -8.53
C ILE A 65 -10.27 11.75 -8.38
N ARG A 66 -9.85 12.82 -7.70
CA ARG A 66 -8.51 12.95 -7.12
C ARG A 66 -8.61 13.08 -5.61
N ARG A 67 -7.53 12.81 -4.90
CA ARG A 67 -7.50 12.99 -3.45
C ARG A 67 -7.83 14.42 -3.06
N VAL A 68 -7.24 15.42 -3.72
CA VAL A 68 -7.37 16.85 -3.42
C VAL A 68 -8.20 17.53 -4.50
N LYS A 69 -9.26 18.25 -4.08
CA LYS A 69 -10.19 18.94 -4.99
C LYS A 69 -9.50 20.00 -5.87
N ASP A 70 -8.60 20.78 -5.30
CA ASP A 70 -8.00 21.91 -5.98
C ASP A 70 -7.09 21.52 -7.16
N THR A 71 -6.62 20.26 -7.19
CA THR A 71 -5.81 19.73 -8.28
C THR A 71 -6.63 19.25 -9.50
N LEU A 72 -7.96 19.14 -9.38
CA LEU A 72 -8.83 18.58 -10.42
C LEU A 72 -8.80 19.40 -11.73
N ARG A 73 -8.86 20.74 -11.62
CA ARG A 73 -8.99 21.61 -12.79
C ARG A 73 -7.72 21.59 -13.65
N GLY A 74 -6.57 21.77 -13.05
CA GLY A 74 -5.28 21.80 -13.77
C GLY A 74 -4.77 20.43 -14.23
N SER A 75 -5.52 19.35 -13.97
CA SER A 75 -5.14 17.98 -14.32
C SER A 75 -6.23 17.27 -15.14
N VAL A 76 -7.05 16.46 -14.47
CA VAL A 76 -8.03 15.57 -15.11
C VAL A 76 -9.13 16.31 -15.88
N TYR A 77 -9.48 17.54 -15.46
CA TYR A 77 -10.45 18.36 -16.19
C TYR A 77 -9.88 18.76 -17.57
N GLU A 78 -8.69 19.34 -17.58
CA GLU A 78 -8.02 19.72 -18.84
C GLU A 78 -7.69 18.48 -19.70
N GLN A 79 -7.37 17.35 -19.07
CA GLN A 79 -7.12 16.09 -19.79
C GLN A 79 -8.36 15.59 -20.54
N ILE A 80 -9.54 15.63 -19.91
CA ILE A 80 -10.79 15.22 -20.57
C ILE A 80 -11.23 16.26 -21.60
N LYS A 81 -11.07 17.56 -21.30
CA LYS A 81 -11.32 18.64 -22.26
C LYS A 81 -10.48 18.44 -23.53
N TRP A 82 -9.16 18.25 -23.37
CA TRP A 82 -8.27 17.92 -24.48
C TRP A 82 -8.77 16.71 -25.29
N ALA A 83 -9.16 15.64 -24.63
CA ALA A 83 -9.65 14.44 -25.31
C ALA A 83 -10.95 14.70 -26.13
N ILE A 84 -11.88 15.49 -25.61
CA ILE A 84 -13.10 15.88 -26.33
C ILE A 84 -12.73 16.65 -27.62
N TYR A 85 -11.79 17.59 -27.57
CA TYR A 85 -11.31 18.33 -28.72
C TYR A 85 -10.58 17.40 -29.74
N MET A 86 -9.76 16.48 -29.24
CA MET A 86 -9.09 15.51 -30.12
C MET A 86 -10.08 14.56 -30.80
N LEU A 87 -11.19 14.23 -30.15
CA LEU A 87 -12.31 13.46 -30.72
C LEU A 87 -13.16 14.30 -31.69
N LYS A 88 -12.91 15.61 -31.83
CA LYS A 88 -13.71 16.57 -32.60
C LYS A 88 -15.19 16.56 -32.21
N ALA A 89 -15.44 16.52 -30.92
CA ALA A 89 -16.76 16.45 -30.32
C ALA A 89 -17.11 17.66 -29.48
N GLU A 90 -16.32 18.74 -29.51
CA GLU A 90 -16.47 19.94 -28.69
C GLU A 90 -17.85 20.61 -28.85
N ASP A 91 -18.43 20.56 -30.02
CA ASP A 91 -19.76 21.11 -30.29
C ASP A 91 -20.88 20.34 -29.55
N ASP A 92 -20.67 19.06 -29.27
CA ASP A 92 -21.62 18.19 -28.57
C ASP A 92 -21.48 18.27 -27.05
N TRP A 93 -20.48 18.98 -26.52
CA TRP A 93 -20.24 19.06 -25.08
C TRP A 93 -20.40 20.51 -24.56
N ASP A 94 -20.97 20.64 -23.37
CA ASP A 94 -20.90 21.85 -22.54
C ASP A 94 -19.75 21.68 -21.57
N ILE A 95 -18.71 22.55 -21.67
CA ILE A 95 -17.45 22.47 -20.93
C ILE A 95 -17.23 23.80 -20.19
N PRO A 96 -17.93 24.07 -19.09
CA PRO A 96 -17.89 25.35 -18.41
C PRO A 96 -16.63 25.52 -17.54
N ASP A 97 -15.95 26.65 -17.64
CA ASP A 97 -14.82 26.97 -16.79
C ASP A 97 -15.22 27.24 -15.31
N SER A 98 -16.47 27.55 -15.03
CA SER A 98 -16.95 27.86 -13.68
C SER A 98 -17.37 26.65 -12.86
N LYS A 99 -17.62 25.49 -13.48
CA LYS A 99 -18.14 24.29 -12.81
C LYS A 99 -17.19 23.11 -13.04
N LEU A 100 -17.08 22.23 -12.05
CA LEU A 100 -16.37 20.94 -12.14
C LEU A 100 -17.32 19.85 -12.65
N GLN A 101 -17.92 20.10 -13.82
CA GLN A 101 -18.81 19.19 -14.51
C GLN A 101 -18.82 19.52 -16.00
N MET A 102 -18.79 18.50 -16.83
CA MET A 102 -19.02 18.58 -18.28
C MET A 102 -20.32 17.85 -18.62
N THR A 103 -21.05 18.34 -19.63
CA THR A 103 -22.34 17.78 -20.02
C THR A 103 -22.37 17.43 -21.51
N TYR A 104 -22.72 16.22 -21.85
CA TYR A 104 -22.97 15.79 -23.22
C TYR A 104 -24.35 16.27 -23.65
N LYS A 105 -24.41 17.32 -24.50
CA LYS A 105 -25.63 18.05 -24.86
C LYS A 105 -26.72 17.16 -25.47
N PRO A 106 -26.42 16.18 -26.36
CA PRO A 106 -27.49 15.41 -27.01
C PRO A 106 -28.37 14.61 -26.06
N THR A 107 -27.84 14.18 -24.92
CA THR A 107 -28.58 13.31 -23.98
C THR A 107 -28.56 13.79 -22.54
N GLY A 108 -27.78 14.82 -22.22
CA GLY A 108 -27.67 15.37 -20.85
C GLY A 108 -26.83 14.52 -19.89
N GLN A 109 -26.09 13.53 -20.37
CA GLN A 109 -25.14 12.74 -19.55
C GLN A 109 -23.99 13.62 -19.08
N VAL A 110 -23.42 13.32 -17.89
CA VAL A 110 -22.44 14.20 -17.26
C VAL A 110 -21.15 13.49 -16.88
N ILE A 111 -20.06 14.26 -16.91
CA ILE A 111 -18.78 13.91 -16.26
C ILE A 111 -18.62 14.85 -15.07
N ILE A 112 -18.60 14.31 -13.86
CA ILE A 112 -18.53 15.08 -12.61
C ILE A 112 -17.12 14.91 -12.02
N PHE A 113 -16.47 16.02 -11.63
CA PHE A 113 -15.15 16.01 -11.02
C PHE A 113 -15.26 16.25 -9.50
N LYS A 114 -14.66 15.39 -8.69
CA LYS A 114 -14.78 15.41 -7.22
C LYS A 114 -13.43 15.20 -6.53
N GLY A 115 -13.20 15.95 -5.43
CA GLY A 115 -12.12 15.66 -4.50
C GLY A 115 -12.56 14.65 -3.44
N ALA A 116 -11.65 13.78 -3.01
CA ALA A 116 -11.89 12.82 -1.92
C ALA A 116 -11.59 13.40 -0.53
N ASP A 117 -11.14 14.64 -0.44
CA ASP A 117 -10.97 15.43 0.79
C ASP A 117 -12.28 15.54 1.61
N ASN A 118 -13.42 15.36 0.98
CA ASN A 118 -14.72 15.27 1.65
C ASN A 118 -15.48 13.99 1.26
N PRO A 119 -15.23 12.86 1.94
CA PRO A 119 -15.86 11.57 1.63
C PRO A 119 -17.38 11.57 1.69
N LYS A 120 -17.99 12.40 2.56
CA LYS A 120 -19.46 12.51 2.66
C LYS A 120 -20.06 13.08 1.39
N LYS A 121 -19.46 14.13 0.81
CA LYS A 121 -19.90 14.73 -0.46
C LYS A 121 -19.73 13.79 -1.65
N LEU A 122 -18.75 12.92 -1.62
CA LEU A 122 -18.51 11.90 -2.65
C LEU A 122 -19.61 10.82 -2.60
N LYS A 123 -19.91 10.29 -1.42
CA LYS A 123 -20.93 9.26 -1.21
C LYS A 123 -22.34 9.73 -1.58
N SER A 124 -22.59 11.03 -1.55
CA SER A 124 -23.88 11.64 -1.93
C SER A 124 -23.98 12.07 -3.40
N THR A 125 -22.98 11.68 -4.25
CA THR A 125 -23.01 12.00 -5.67
C THR A 125 -24.19 11.31 -6.33
N LYS A 126 -25.05 12.11 -6.98
CA LYS A 126 -26.19 11.64 -7.75
C LYS A 126 -26.16 12.22 -9.15
N VAL A 127 -26.65 11.48 -10.10
CA VAL A 127 -26.90 11.92 -11.47
C VAL A 127 -28.39 12.03 -11.69
N PHE A 128 -28.79 12.97 -12.53
CA PHE A 128 -30.22 13.22 -12.80
C PHE A 128 -30.82 12.16 -13.70
N ILE A 129 -30.04 11.68 -14.67
CA ILE A 129 -30.44 10.64 -15.62
C ILE A 129 -29.45 9.48 -15.59
N GLY A 130 -29.96 8.27 -15.79
CA GLY A 130 -29.13 7.06 -15.87
C GLY A 130 -28.40 6.71 -14.57
N TYR A 131 -27.19 6.22 -14.71
CA TYR A 131 -26.34 5.77 -13.61
C TYR A 131 -24.87 6.13 -13.86
N ILE A 132 -24.04 6.02 -12.82
CA ILE A 132 -22.59 6.23 -12.92
C ILE A 132 -21.96 4.91 -13.40
N LYS A 133 -21.53 4.87 -14.66
CA LYS A 133 -20.83 3.72 -15.25
C LYS A 133 -19.33 3.86 -15.10
N TYR A 134 -18.78 5.05 -15.39
CA TYR A 134 -17.36 5.32 -15.42
C TYR A 134 -16.92 6.01 -14.14
N VAL A 135 -15.91 5.43 -13.47
CA VAL A 135 -15.27 6.05 -12.30
C VAL A 135 -13.76 6.08 -12.55
N TRP A 136 -13.12 7.21 -12.36
CA TRP A 136 -11.68 7.32 -12.52
C TRP A 136 -11.04 7.87 -11.25
N TYR A 137 -10.14 7.09 -10.64
CA TYR A 137 -9.26 7.49 -9.56
C TYR A 137 -7.89 7.83 -10.15
N GLU A 138 -7.61 9.13 -10.30
CA GLU A 138 -6.32 9.63 -10.78
C GLU A 138 -5.36 9.80 -9.62
N GLU A 139 -4.08 9.39 -9.81
CA GLU A 139 -3.07 9.31 -8.75
C GLU A 139 -3.62 8.56 -7.53
N CYS A 140 -4.10 7.35 -7.78
CA CYS A 140 -4.80 6.58 -6.74
C CYS A 140 -3.88 6.19 -5.57
N ASP A 141 -2.57 6.21 -5.74
CA ASP A 141 -1.55 6.03 -4.71
C ASP A 141 -1.55 7.14 -3.65
N GLU A 142 -2.08 8.33 -3.95
CA GLU A 142 -2.28 9.41 -2.98
C GLU A 142 -3.39 9.10 -1.95
N PHE A 143 -4.27 8.14 -2.23
CA PHE A 143 -5.33 7.75 -1.30
C PHE A 143 -4.75 6.92 -0.15
N GLU A 144 -5.29 7.09 1.06
CA GLU A 144 -4.78 6.45 2.28
C GLU A 144 -4.80 4.91 2.21
N SER A 145 -5.80 4.31 1.56
CA SER A 145 -5.96 2.87 1.45
C SER A 145 -7.00 2.47 0.40
N TYR A 146 -6.95 1.20 -0.02
CA TYR A 146 -7.97 0.61 -0.89
C TYR A 146 -9.36 0.59 -0.25
N ASP A 147 -9.45 0.48 1.08
CA ASP A 147 -10.74 0.51 1.80
C ASP A 147 -11.48 1.84 1.63
N LYS A 148 -10.76 2.96 1.55
CA LYS A 148 -11.37 4.26 1.25
C LYS A 148 -12.00 4.27 -0.14
N ILE A 149 -11.30 3.74 -1.13
CA ILE A 149 -11.79 3.59 -2.50
C ILE A 149 -12.98 2.64 -2.56
N THR A 150 -12.90 1.48 -1.91
CA THR A 150 -13.99 0.50 -1.84
C THR A 150 -15.26 1.11 -1.24
N ASN A 151 -15.14 1.90 -0.18
CA ASN A 151 -16.26 2.61 0.42
C ASN A 151 -16.91 3.63 -0.52
N ILE A 152 -16.14 4.27 -1.40
CA ILE A 152 -16.66 5.18 -2.44
C ILE A 152 -17.34 4.36 -3.53
N ASN A 153 -16.72 3.31 -4.03
CA ASN A 153 -17.26 2.42 -5.05
C ASN A 153 -18.62 1.84 -4.65
N GLN A 154 -18.79 1.40 -3.39
CA GLN A 154 -20.07 0.92 -2.87
C GLN A 154 -21.22 1.94 -2.98
N SER A 155 -20.89 3.23 -3.06
CA SER A 155 -21.87 4.30 -3.21
C SER A 155 -22.12 4.68 -4.67
N LEU A 156 -21.09 4.60 -5.52
CA LEU A 156 -21.14 5.02 -6.92
C LEU A 156 -21.63 3.90 -7.86
N LEU A 157 -21.24 2.66 -7.61
CA LEU A 157 -21.52 1.52 -8.49
C LEU A 157 -22.89 0.93 -8.15
N ARG A 158 -23.96 1.64 -8.50
CA ARG A 158 -25.34 1.24 -8.23
C ARG A 158 -26.25 1.60 -9.38
N GLY A 159 -27.27 0.77 -9.61
CA GLY A 159 -28.39 1.07 -10.50
C GLY A 159 -28.12 0.86 -11.99
N GLY A 160 -26.99 0.27 -12.37
CA GLY A 160 -26.65 -0.01 -13.75
C GLY A 160 -26.27 -1.46 -13.99
N PRO A 161 -26.29 -1.93 -15.27
CA PRO A 161 -25.94 -3.29 -15.61
C PRO A 161 -24.43 -3.55 -15.72
N GLU A 162 -23.62 -2.50 -15.94
CA GLU A 162 -22.19 -2.61 -16.17
C GLU A 162 -21.41 -1.39 -15.71
N TYR A 163 -20.15 -1.59 -15.29
CA TYR A 163 -19.32 -0.56 -14.72
C TYR A 163 -17.90 -0.65 -15.27
N CYS A 164 -17.20 0.51 -15.29
CA CYS A 164 -15.84 0.63 -15.71
C CYS A 164 -15.10 1.57 -14.75
N VAL A 165 -14.25 1.02 -13.90
CA VAL A 165 -13.52 1.75 -12.85
C VAL A 165 -12.05 1.76 -13.20
N PHE A 166 -11.50 2.95 -13.40
CA PHE A 166 -10.09 3.18 -13.73
C PHE A 166 -9.31 3.60 -12.49
N TYR A 167 -8.13 3.06 -12.34
CA TYR A 167 -7.14 3.42 -11.33
C TYR A 167 -5.83 3.73 -12.05
N SER A 168 -5.41 4.99 -12.08
CA SER A 168 -4.15 5.40 -12.67
C SER A 168 -3.18 5.87 -11.60
N PHE A 169 -1.94 5.40 -11.66
CA PHE A 169 -0.91 5.79 -10.73
C PHE A 169 0.49 5.50 -11.27
N ASN A 170 1.47 6.23 -10.75
CA ASN A 170 2.87 5.86 -10.84
C ASN A 170 3.18 4.99 -9.61
N PRO A 171 3.69 3.75 -9.78
CA PRO A 171 3.97 2.89 -8.64
C PRO A 171 4.86 3.60 -7.62
N PRO A 172 4.46 3.74 -6.35
CA PRO A 172 5.34 4.23 -5.30
C PRO A 172 6.59 3.37 -5.16
N GLU A 173 7.70 3.96 -4.70
CA GLU A 173 8.96 3.22 -4.49
C GLU A 173 8.79 2.02 -3.57
N SER A 174 8.04 2.18 -2.47
CA SER A 174 7.85 1.12 -1.48
C SER A 174 6.99 -0.03 -2.02
N GLN A 175 7.53 -1.25 -1.99
CA GLN A 175 6.78 -2.48 -2.27
C GLN A 175 5.58 -2.67 -1.33
N ARG A 176 5.60 -2.02 -0.18
CA ARG A 176 4.60 -2.10 0.89
C ARG A 176 3.42 -1.19 0.68
N ASN A 177 3.53 -0.23 -0.24
CA ASN A 177 2.42 0.65 -0.58
C ASN A 177 1.20 -0.17 -1.02
N TRP A 178 0.02 0.23 -0.57
CA TRP A 178 -1.21 -0.50 -0.80
C TRP A 178 -1.54 -0.66 -2.30
N CYS A 179 -1.20 0.32 -3.15
CA CYS A 179 -1.40 0.24 -4.60
C CYS A 179 -0.55 -0.90 -5.21
N ASN A 180 0.73 -1.00 -4.82
CA ASN A 180 1.62 -2.04 -5.29
C ASN A 180 1.16 -3.43 -4.85
N LYS A 181 0.64 -3.56 -3.62
CA LYS A 181 0.04 -4.81 -3.12
C LYS A 181 -1.28 -5.15 -3.84
N GLN A 182 -2.14 -4.15 -4.06
CA GLN A 182 -3.47 -4.34 -4.63
C GLN A 182 -3.43 -4.91 -6.06
N VAL A 183 -2.49 -4.45 -6.89
CA VAL A 183 -2.36 -4.94 -8.27
C VAL A 183 -1.85 -6.37 -8.38
N LEU A 184 -1.35 -6.95 -7.30
CA LEU A 184 -0.94 -8.37 -7.23
C LEU A 184 -2.11 -9.30 -6.90
N ILE A 185 -3.24 -8.77 -6.41
CA ILE A 185 -4.42 -9.55 -6.06
C ILE A 185 -5.17 -9.92 -7.34
N LYS A 186 -5.23 -11.21 -7.64
CA LYS A 186 -5.95 -11.71 -8.82
C LYS A 186 -7.46 -11.67 -8.57
N ARG A 187 -8.19 -10.98 -9.44
CA ARG A 187 -9.67 -10.95 -9.49
C ARG A 187 -10.12 -11.17 -10.93
N PRO A 188 -11.21 -11.95 -11.17
CA PRO A 188 -11.67 -12.26 -12.53
C PRO A 188 -12.14 -11.03 -13.31
N ASP A 189 -12.65 -10.01 -12.61
CA ASP A 189 -13.19 -8.76 -13.14
C ASP A 189 -12.16 -7.61 -13.18
N THR A 190 -10.86 -7.94 -13.12
CA THR A 190 -9.79 -6.95 -13.05
C THR A 190 -8.74 -7.15 -14.12
N LEU A 191 -8.42 -6.08 -14.84
CA LEU A 191 -7.28 -5.99 -15.74
C LEU A 191 -6.21 -5.09 -15.13
N VAL A 192 -4.96 -5.54 -15.11
CA VAL A 192 -3.79 -4.74 -14.72
C VAL A 192 -2.92 -4.52 -15.95
N SER A 193 -2.65 -3.26 -16.28
CA SER A 193 -1.77 -2.85 -17.38
C SER A 193 -0.61 -2.06 -16.84
N HIS A 194 0.62 -2.44 -17.25
CA HIS A 194 1.83 -1.68 -16.95
C HIS A 194 2.38 -1.12 -18.27
N THR A 195 2.57 0.19 -18.32
CA THR A 195 3.05 0.89 -19.50
C THR A 195 4.19 1.84 -19.18
N THR A 196 5.08 2.03 -20.14
CA THR A 196 6.22 2.93 -20.02
C THR A 196 6.25 3.92 -21.19
N TYR A 197 7.02 4.98 -21.09
CA TYR A 197 7.23 5.93 -22.17
C TYR A 197 7.83 5.27 -23.44
N LEU A 198 8.53 4.15 -23.31
CA LEU A 198 9.15 3.42 -24.43
C LEU A 198 8.11 2.87 -25.40
N GLN A 199 6.88 2.71 -24.97
CA GLN A 199 5.74 2.24 -25.80
C GLN A 199 4.92 3.38 -26.39
N ALA A 200 5.23 4.63 -26.01
CA ALA A 200 4.58 5.81 -26.57
C ALA A 200 5.24 6.23 -27.89
N PRO A 201 4.50 6.80 -28.85
CA PRO A 201 5.10 7.44 -30.00
C PRO A 201 6.03 8.56 -29.57
N LYS A 202 7.26 8.56 -30.07
CA LYS A 202 8.30 9.51 -29.66
C LYS A 202 7.89 10.97 -29.90
N GLU A 203 7.17 11.21 -30.99
CA GLU A 203 6.65 12.52 -31.38
C GLU A 203 5.60 13.07 -30.39
N TRP A 204 4.97 12.23 -29.57
CA TRP A 204 4.02 12.66 -28.53
C TRP A 204 4.70 13.08 -27.23
N LEU A 205 5.93 12.62 -27.01
CA LEU A 205 6.70 12.92 -25.79
C LEU A 205 7.56 14.18 -25.93
N GLY A 206 8.00 14.48 -27.16
CA GLY A 206 8.95 15.54 -27.43
C GLY A 206 10.41 15.14 -27.16
N GLU A 207 11.32 15.80 -27.89
CA GLU A 207 12.76 15.46 -27.86
C GLU A 207 13.39 15.69 -26.50
N GLN A 208 13.05 16.79 -25.84
CA GLN A 208 13.63 17.14 -24.53
C GLN A 208 13.27 16.09 -23.46
N PHE A 209 12.05 15.54 -23.46
CA PHE A 209 11.68 14.47 -22.53
C PHE A 209 12.56 13.24 -22.71
N LEU A 210 12.88 12.88 -23.95
CA LEU A 210 13.73 11.72 -24.26
C LEU A 210 15.18 11.96 -23.82
N ILE A 211 15.71 13.17 -24.02
CA ILE A 211 17.04 13.58 -23.54
C ILE A 211 17.13 13.47 -22.02
N GLU A 212 16.15 13.99 -21.28
CA GLU A 212 16.11 13.92 -19.82
C GLU A 212 16.02 12.46 -19.31
N ALA A 213 15.22 11.62 -19.98
CA ALA A 213 15.12 10.21 -19.63
C ALA A 213 16.46 9.47 -19.82
N GLU A 214 17.14 9.68 -20.94
CA GLU A 214 18.47 9.08 -21.20
C GLU A 214 19.54 9.65 -20.26
N HIS A 215 19.49 10.91 -19.91
CA HIS A 215 20.38 11.51 -18.92
C HIS A 215 20.18 10.86 -17.55
N MET A 216 18.91 10.76 -17.07
CA MET A 216 18.60 10.13 -15.79
C MET A 216 19.07 8.66 -15.77
N LYS A 217 18.86 7.93 -16.87
CA LYS A 217 19.33 6.54 -17.01
C LYS A 217 20.83 6.37 -16.80
N LYS A 218 21.64 7.36 -17.23
CA LYS A 218 23.10 7.35 -17.07
C LYS A 218 23.55 7.72 -15.67
N ILE A 219 22.94 8.74 -15.06
CA ILE A 219 23.40 9.29 -13.78
C ILE A 219 22.80 8.58 -12.56
N ASN A 220 21.54 8.10 -12.68
CA ASN A 220 20.84 7.38 -11.61
C ASN A 220 19.88 6.34 -12.19
N PRO A 221 20.40 5.13 -12.52
CA PRO A 221 19.57 4.06 -13.11
C PRO A 221 18.40 3.63 -12.26
N GLU A 222 18.53 3.64 -10.92
CA GLU A 222 17.45 3.28 -10.00
C GLU A 222 16.29 4.27 -10.08
N LYS A 223 16.60 5.57 -10.01
CA LYS A 223 15.61 6.62 -10.18
C LYS A 223 14.98 6.61 -11.58
N TYR A 224 15.74 6.30 -12.62
CA TYR A 224 15.22 6.11 -13.97
C TYR A 224 14.22 4.95 -14.02
N ASN A 225 14.55 3.81 -13.44
CA ASN A 225 13.65 2.65 -13.39
C ASN A 225 12.34 3.00 -12.66
N HIS A 226 12.44 3.74 -11.56
CA HIS A 226 11.27 4.18 -10.81
C HIS A 226 10.45 5.21 -11.60
N ASP A 227 11.04 6.37 -11.93
CA ASP A 227 10.31 7.52 -12.48
C ASP A 227 9.80 7.29 -13.90
N TYR A 228 10.61 6.67 -14.77
CA TYR A 228 10.31 6.52 -16.21
C TYR A 228 9.77 5.15 -16.58
N LEU A 229 10.22 4.08 -15.94
CA LEU A 229 9.71 2.74 -16.22
C LEU A 229 8.57 2.33 -15.28
N GLY A 230 8.36 3.06 -14.16
CA GLY A 230 7.33 2.74 -13.17
C GLY A 230 7.60 1.43 -12.44
N GLU A 231 8.88 1.12 -12.19
CA GLU A 231 9.30 -0.02 -11.41
C GLU A 231 9.23 0.30 -9.91
N VAL A 232 8.94 -0.71 -9.11
CA VAL A 232 8.95 -0.61 -7.66
C VAL A 232 10.37 -0.94 -7.19
N THR A 233 11.16 0.09 -6.92
CA THR A 233 12.60 -0.04 -6.63
C THR A 233 12.90 -0.29 -5.16
N GLY A 234 11.94 -0.05 -4.25
CA GLY A 234 12.15 0.02 -2.81
C GLY A 234 12.52 1.43 -2.37
N THR A 235 12.37 1.70 -1.08
CA THR A 235 12.73 3.01 -0.50
C THR A 235 14.19 3.06 -0.05
N GLY A 236 14.84 1.89 0.06
CA GLY A 236 16.14 1.74 0.71
C GLY A 236 16.08 1.94 2.23
N GLY A 237 14.90 2.27 2.77
CA GLY A 237 14.66 2.48 4.19
C GLY A 237 14.10 1.26 4.92
N GLU A 238 13.92 0.15 4.23
CA GLU A 238 13.41 -1.10 4.81
C GLU A 238 14.33 -1.59 5.93
N VAL A 239 13.79 -1.67 7.16
CA VAL A 239 14.57 -2.11 8.31
C VAL A 239 14.83 -3.61 8.26
N PHE A 240 13.84 -4.40 7.83
CA PHE A 240 13.97 -5.86 7.75
C PHE A 240 13.90 -6.35 6.31
N THR A 241 15.03 -6.74 5.74
CA THR A 241 15.13 -7.32 4.38
C THR A 241 15.09 -8.86 4.41
N ASN A 242 15.15 -9.46 5.60
CA ASN A 242 15.24 -10.90 5.85
C ASN A 242 13.89 -11.53 6.24
N LEU A 243 12.77 -10.92 5.85
CA LEU A 243 11.42 -11.41 6.15
C LEU A 243 10.97 -12.51 5.19
N LEU A 244 10.33 -13.54 5.73
CA LEU A 244 9.56 -14.52 4.98
C LEU A 244 8.14 -14.65 5.57
N ILE A 245 7.17 -14.07 4.86
CA ILE A 245 5.77 -14.14 5.27
C ILE A 245 5.14 -15.38 4.62
N ARG A 246 4.85 -16.39 5.44
CA ARG A 246 4.21 -17.64 5.01
C ARG A 246 3.45 -18.31 6.14
N GLU A 247 2.53 -19.19 5.81
CA GLU A 247 1.92 -20.07 6.80
C GLU A 247 2.96 -21.00 7.44
N ILE A 248 2.87 -21.16 8.77
CA ILE A 248 3.67 -22.11 9.55
C ILE A 248 2.73 -23.25 9.96
N THR A 249 2.98 -24.46 9.46
CA THR A 249 2.06 -25.58 9.68
C THR A 249 2.05 -26.07 11.12
N ASN A 250 0.99 -26.77 11.53
CA ASN A 250 0.91 -27.33 12.87
C ASN A 250 1.99 -28.39 13.14
N GLU A 251 2.36 -29.14 12.11
CA GLU A 251 3.44 -30.15 12.17
C GLU A 251 4.79 -29.45 12.42
N GLU A 252 5.04 -28.33 11.75
CA GLU A 252 6.24 -27.52 11.96
C GLU A 252 6.29 -26.96 13.40
N ILE A 253 5.16 -26.42 13.90
CA ILE A 253 5.06 -25.88 15.26
C ILE A 253 5.31 -26.96 16.33
N GLN A 254 4.89 -28.21 16.11
CA GLN A 254 5.12 -29.32 17.04
C GLN A 254 6.60 -29.67 17.23
N THR A 255 7.46 -29.30 16.27
CA THR A 255 8.92 -29.50 16.36
C THR A 255 9.64 -28.43 17.17
N PHE A 256 8.96 -27.33 17.54
CA PHE A 256 9.57 -26.21 18.24
C PHE A 256 9.74 -26.50 19.73
N ASP A 257 10.97 -26.61 20.19
CA ASP A 257 11.32 -26.98 21.57
C ASP A 257 11.56 -25.78 22.52
N ARG A 258 12.13 -24.71 22.02
CA ARG A 258 12.55 -23.52 22.80
C ARG A 258 11.71 -22.30 22.49
N LEU A 259 10.49 -22.33 23.00
CA LEU A 259 9.52 -21.25 22.78
C LEU A 259 9.94 -19.97 23.51
N LYS A 260 9.78 -18.86 22.83
CA LYS A 260 9.98 -17.48 23.29
C LYS A 260 8.64 -16.78 23.40
N ASN A 261 8.48 -15.96 24.42
CA ASN A 261 7.27 -15.14 24.59
C ASN A 261 7.70 -13.73 24.92
N GLY A 262 7.27 -12.77 24.13
CA GLY A 262 7.53 -11.37 24.34
C GLY A 262 6.24 -10.57 24.44
N LEU A 263 6.26 -9.49 25.20
CA LEU A 263 5.09 -8.65 25.44
C LEU A 263 5.49 -7.19 25.49
N ASP A 264 4.81 -6.38 24.69
CA ASP A 264 4.78 -4.93 24.79
C ASP A 264 3.40 -4.49 25.27
N PHE A 265 3.36 -3.68 26.35
CA PHE A 265 2.09 -3.35 27.00
C PHE A 265 1.24 -2.36 26.21
N GLY A 266 1.85 -1.48 25.42
CA GLY A 266 1.19 -0.33 24.79
C GLY A 266 0.74 0.72 25.83
N TYR A 267 0.77 1.99 25.49
CA TYR A 267 0.39 3.09 26.39
C TYR A 267 -0.65 4.02 25.72
N ALA A 268 -1.59 4.55 26.53
CA ALA A 268 -2.51 5.66 26.21
C ALA A 268 -3.31 5.58 24.87
N GLY A 269 -3.32 4.51 24.16
CA GLY A 269 -3.98 4.36 22.85
C GLY A 269 -3.26 3.38 21.95
N ASP A 270 -2.04 3.05 22.32
CA ASP A 270 -1.23 2.05 21.64
C ASP A 270 -1.71 0.62 21.98
N PRO A 271 -1.56 -0.30 21.04
CA PRO A 271 -1.98 -1.67 21.26
C PRO A 271 -1.03 -2.44 22.19
N LEU A 272 -1.58 -3.24 23.07
CA LEU A 272 -0.82 -4.34 23.67
C LEU A 272 -0.47 -5.35 22.61
N ALA A 273 0.79 -5.76 22.53
CA ALA A 273 1.30 -6.76 21.61
C ALA A 273 2.02 -7.89 22.35
N TYR A 274 1.51 -9.13 22.25
CA TYR A 274 2.18 -10.34 22.71
C TYR A 274 2.49 -11.23 21.54
N LEU A 275 3.70 -11.78 21.53
CA LEU A 275 4.16 -12.73 20.52
C LEU A 275 4.60 -14.04 21.15
N LYS A 276 4.19 -15.16 20.50
CA LYS A 276 4.72 -16.51 20.71
C LYS A 276 5.63 -16.87 19.55
N MET A 277 6.86 -17.25 19.86
CA MET A 277 7.93 -17.39 18.88
C MET A 277 8.78 -18.64 19.16
N TYR A 278 9.53 -19.06 18.16
CA TYR A 278 10.60 -20.05 18.26
C TYR A 278 11.87 -19.49 17.60
N TYR A 279 13.00 -19.63 18.27
CA TYR A 279 14.29 -19.22 17.71
C TYR A 279 15.19 -20.44 17.47
N ASP A 280 15.42 -20.77 16.19
CA ASP A 280 16.44 -21.73 15.76
C ASP A 280 17.81 -21.06 15.81
N LYS A 281 18.53 -21.31 16.90
CA LYS A 281 19.85 -20.71 17.15
C LYS A 281 20.92 -21.20 16.18
N THR A 282 20.77 -22.40 15.66
CA THR A 282 21.74 -23.01 14.74
C THR A 282 21.63 -22.38 13.35
N ARG A 283 20.42 -22.22 12.84
CA ARG A 283 20.13 -21.62 11.55
C ARG A 283 19.90 -20.12 11.62
N ARG A 284 19.93 -19.52 12.82
CA ARG A 284 19.64 -18.12 13.07
C ARG A 284 18.31 -17.67 12.46
N ARG A 285 17.26 -18.45 12.67
CA ARG A 285 15.91 -18.20 12.15
C ARG A 285 14.93 -17.98 13.30
N LEU A 286 14.13 -16.92 13.19
CA LEU A 286 13.07 -16.62 14.14
C LEU A 286 11.72 -16.91 13.50
N PHE A 287 10.89 -17.73 14.16
CA PHE A 287 9.54 -18.06 13.74
C PHE A 287 8.54 -17.37 14.67
N ILE A 288 7.59 -16.62 14.12
CA ILE A 288 6.53 -15.89 14.82
C ILE A 288 5.20 -16.52 14.41
N PHE A 289 4.50 -17.19 15.35
CA PHE A 289 3.35 -18.03 15.04
C PHE A 289 2.20 -17.94 16.04
N GLY A 290 2.19 -16.93 16.90
CA GLY A 290 1.05 -16.63 17.76
C GLY A 290 1.12 -15.20 18.27
N GLU A 291 0.00 -14.47 18.18
CA GLU A 291 -0.09 -13.11 18.67
C GLU A 291 -1.37 -12.86 19.47
N VAL A 292 -1.27 -11.95 20.45
CA VAL A 292 -2.39 -11.21 21.01
C VAL A 292 -2.11 -9.75 20.78
N TYR A 293 -3.02 -9.10 20.06
CA TYR A 293 -2.87 -7.69 19.71
C TYR A 293 -4.19 -6.96 19.94
N GLY A 294 -4.14 -5.76 20.50
CA GLY A 294 -5.33 -4.96 20.65
C GLY A 294 -5.18 -3.71 21.49
N THR A 295 -5.85 -2.66 21.06
CA THR A 295 -6.02 -1.40 21.79
C THR A 295 -7.11 -1.56 22.85
N ARG A 296 -6.98 -0.87 24.00
CA ARG A 296 -7.97 -0.85 25.10
C ARG A 296 -8.32 -2.24 25.64
N LEU A 297 -7.37 -3.18 25.60
CA LEU A 297 -7.53 -4.50 26.18
C LEU A 297 -7.32 -4.40 27.71
N SER A 298 -8.31 -4.79 28.53
CA SER A 298 -8.08 -4.86 29.98
C SER A 298 -7.06 -5.97 30.29
N ASN A 299 -6.23 -5.76 31.35
CA ASN A 299 -5.17 -6.70 31.73
C ASN A 299 -5.69 -8.13 31.95
N ALA A 300 -6.87 -8.28 32.55
CA ALA A 300 -7.50 -9.60 32.73
C ALA A 300 -7.86 -10.28 31.39
N LYS A 301 -8.39 -9.50 30.41
CA LYS A 301 -8.68 -10.04 29.07
C LYS A 301 -7.41 -10.39 28.31
N ALA A 302 -6.37 -9.55 28.43
CA ALA A 302 -5.07 -9.81 27.81
C ALA A 302 -4.46 -11.10 28.36
N VAL A 303 -4.35 -11.24 29.69
CA VAL A 303 -3.82 -12.45 30.33
C VAL A 303 -4.62 -13.69 29.94
N LYS A 304 -5.96 -13.62 29.90
CA LYS A 304 -6.79 -14.76 29.44
C LYS A 304 -6.48 -15.19 28.01
N LYS A 305 -6.26 -14.24 27.09
CA LYS A 305 -5.88 -14.52 25.70
C LYS A 305 -4.45 -15.11 25.63
N ILE A 306 -3.50 -14.51 26.34
CA ILE A 306 -2.10 -14.98 26.36
C ILE A 306 -2.02 -16.40 26.91
N LYS A 307 -2.73 -16.73 28.00
CA LYS A 307 -2.76 -18.10 28.56
C LYS A 307 -3.28 -19.15 27.59
N ARG A 308 -4.19 -18.80 26.66
CA ARG A 308 -4.63 -19.72 25.60
C ARG A 308 -3.51 -20.06 24.62
N LEU A 309 -2.64 -19.10 24.30
CA LEU A 309 -1.49 -19.33 23.42
C LEU A 309 -0.28 -19.91 24.18
N ASN A 310 -0.19 -19.66 25.48
CA ASN A 310 0.88 -20.13 26.37
C ASN A 310 0.30 -21.02 27.50
N PRO A 311 -0.29 -22.19 27.19
CA PRO A 311 -1.00 -23.03 28.18
C PRO A 311 -0.07 -23.58 29.25
N LEU A 312 1.22 -23.78 28.95
CA LEU A 312 2.24 -24.21 29.91
C LEU A 312 2.76 -23.07 30.79
N ASN A 313 2.21 -21.86 30.66
CA ASN A 313 2.59 -20.67 31.39
C ASN A 313 4.13 -20.46 31.41
N LYS A 314 4.77 -20.64 30.25
CA LYS A 314 6.20 -20.36 30.10
C LYS A 314 6.46 -18.86 30.28
N LEU A 315 7.66 -18.50 30.71
CA LEU A 315 8.04 -17.13 31.02
C LEU A 315 7.78 -16.21 29.82
N VAL A 316 7.17 -15.06 30.09
CA VAL A 316 6.97 -13.95 29.17
C VAL A 316 7.90 -12.81 29.58
N THR A 317 8.73 -12.33 28.67
CA THR A 317 9.57 -11.14 28.88
C THR A 317 8.83 -9.93 28.31
N CYS A 318 8.69 -8.88 29.13
CA CYS A 318 7.91 -7.70 28.75
C CYS A 318 8.71 -6.41 28.92
N ASP A 319 8.15 -5.30 28.47
CA ASP A 319 8.68 -3.98 28.80
C ASP A 319 8.79 -3.82 30.32
N SER A 320 9.95 -3.33 30.80
CA SER A 320 10.21 -3.07 32.22
C SER A 320 9.75 -1.69 32.69
N ALA A 321 9.30 -0.81 31.80
CA ALA A 321 8.89 0.56 32.14
C ALA A 321 7.61 0.63 32.99
N GLU A 322 6.81 -0.45 33.04
CA GLU A 322 5.54 -0.51 33.75
C GLU A 322 5.51 -1.54 34.90
N PRO A 323 6.19 -1.32 36.03
CA PRO A 323 6.24 -2.29 37.12
C PRO A 323 4.87 -2.64 37.74
N ARG A 324 3.93 -1.70 37.70
CA ARG A 324 2.55 -1.93 38.19
C ARG A 324 1.81 -2.92 37.32
N THR A 325 1.85 -2.75 36.03
CA THR A 325 1.24 -3.63 35.04
C THR A 325 1.86 -5.03 35.12
N ILE A 326 3.19 -5.12 35.23
CA ILE A 326 3.90 -6.39 35.45
C ILE A 326 3.38 -7.12 36.68
N ASN A 327 3.22 -6.41 37.81
CA ASN A 327 2.72 -7.00 39.05
C ASN A 327 1.25 -7.48 38.89
N GLU A 328 0.40 -6.71 38.24
CA GLU A 328 -0.98 -7.11 37.96
C GLU A 328 -1.04 -8.39 37.11
N PHE A 329 -0.22 -8.50 36.06
CA PHE A 329 -0.13 -9.70 35.24
C PHE A 329 0.33 -10.94 36.05
N LYS A 330 1.26 -10.74 37.02
CA LYS A 330 1.66 -11.80 37.96
C LYS A 330 0.50 -12.22 38.87
N LEU A 331 -0.24 -11.26 39.43
CA LEU A 331 -1.42 -11.54 40.27
C LEU A 331 -2.51 -12.26 39.49
N LEU A 332 -2.67 -11.98 38.20
CA LEU A 332 -3.56 -12.72 37.29
C LEU A 332 -3.00 -14.10 36.89
N GLY A 333 -1.84 -14.47 37.45
CA GLY A 333 -1.24 -15.79 37.31
C GLY A 333 -0.47 -16.03 36.03
N LEU A 334 0.05 -14.98 35.36
CA LEU A 334 0.97 -15.13 34.24
C LEU A 334 2.41 -15.08 34.76
N LYS A 335 3.27 -16.00 34.32
CA LYS A 335 4.72 -15.90 34.54
C LYS A 335 5.30 -14.81 33.66
N VAL A 336 5.55 -13.63 34.21
CA VAL A 336 6.06 -12.47 33.49
C VAL A 336 7.23 -11.81 34.21
N THR A 337 8.21 -11.31 33.45
CA THR A 337 9.37 -10.56 33.95
C THR A 337 9.67 -9.38 33.03
N GLY A 338 10.13 -8.28 33.64
CA GLY A 338 10.59 -7.12 32.85
C GLY A 338 11.93 -7.41 32.16
N ALA A 339 12.11 -6.88 30.97
CA ALA A 339 13.35 -6.91 30.20
C ALA A 339 14.45 -6.09 30.90
N LYS A 340 15.70 -6.51 30.72
CA LYS A 340 16.89 -5.79 31.23
C LYS A 340 17.29 -4.73 30.19
N LYS A 341 16.70 -3.54 30.30
CA LYS A 341 17.04 -2.41 29.42
C LYS A 341 18.44 -1.89 29.75
N GLY A 342 19.31 -1.83 28.76
CA GLY A 342 20.60 -1.12 28.80
C GLY A 342 20.61 0.03 27.79
N PRO A 343 21.64 0.88 27.80
CA PRO A 343 21.84 1.86 26.74
C PRO A 343 21.78 1.18 25.36
N ASP A 344 21.15 1.88 24.39
CA ASP A 344 21.00 1.42 23.01
C ASP A 344 20.29 0.07 22.84
N SER A 345 19.46 -0.33 23.83
CA SER A 345 18.77 -1.63 23.79
C SER A 345 17.82 -1.77 22.59
N VAL A 346 17.21 -0.67 22.12
CA VAL A 346 16.36 -0.64 20.94
C VAL A 346 17.19 -0.92 19.69
N GLU A 347 18.21 -0.11 19.45
CA GLU A 347 19.08 -0.22 18.29
C GLU A 347 19.75 -1.59 18.20
N ASN A 348 20.29 -2.06 19.31
CA ASN A 348 20.92 -3.38 19.38
C ASN A 348 19.94 -4.53 19.15
N GLY A 349 18.71 -4.40 19.63
CA GLY A 349 17.67 -5.40 19.41
C GLY A 349 17.23 -5.44 17.95
N ILE A 350 17.06 -4.29 17.31
CA ILE A 350 16.72 -4.20 15.89
C ILE A 350 17.87 -4.74 15.04
N LYS A 351 19.10 -4.33 15.30
CA LYS A 351 20.30 -4.85 14.60
C LYS A 351 20.41 -6.38 14.73
N TRP A 352 20.14 -6.93 15.92
CA TRP A 352 20.15 -8.38 16.09
C TRP A 352 19.09 -9.08 15.25
N LEU A 353 17.88 -8.51 15.13
CA LEU A 353 16.82 -9.02 14.25
C LEU A 353 17.20 -8.91 12.78
N GLN A 354 17.84 -7.82 12.36
CA GLN A 354 18.36 -7.64 11.00
C GLN A 354 19.47 -8.68 10.66
N ASP A 355 20.30 -9.01 11.66
CA ASP A 355 21.39 -9.95 11.50
C ASP A 355 20.94 -11.42 11.44
N LEU A 356 19.67 -11.73 11.70
CA LEU A 356 19.16 -13.09 11.54
C LEU A 356 19.18 -13.51 10.07
N GLU A 357 19.38 -14.80 9.83
CA GLU A 357 19.28 -15.38 8.48
C GLU A 357 17.87 -15.18 7.92
N GLN A 358 16.84 -15.32 8.77
CA GLN A 358 15.45 -15.17 8.36
C GLN A 358 14.52 -14.95 9.55
N ILE A 359 13.52 -14.08 9.36
CA ILE A 359 12.37 -13.91 10.24
C ILE A 359 11.14 -14.43 9.50
N ILE A 360 10.59 -15.55 9.97
CA ILE A 360 9.43 -16.22 9.38
C ILE A 360 8.18 -15.84 10.18
N ILE A 361 7.18 -15.25 9.54
CA ILE A 361 5.96 -14.79 10.21
C ILE A 361 4.74 -15.43 9.55
N ASP A 362 3.89 -16.06 10.38
CA ASP A 362 2.61 -16.61 9.94
C ASP A 362 1.57 -15.47 9.82
N PRO A 363 1.13 -15.09 8.61
CA PRO A 363 0.22 -13.96 8.43
C PRO A 363 -1.21 -14.24 8.89
N ILE A 364 -1.59 -15.52 9.03
CA ILE A 364 -2.93 -15.92 9.48
C ILE A 364 -3.01 -15.86 11.01
N ARG A 365 -1.98 -16.35 11.70
CA ARG A 365 -1.91 -16.37 13.17
C ARG A 365 -1.40 -15.04 13.75
N CYS A 366 -0.61 -14.28 12.98
CA CYS A 366 0.09 -13.05 13.40
C CYS A 366 -0.06 -11.94 12.36
N PRO A 367 -1.29 -11.50 12.03
CA PRO A 367 -1.52 -10.50 10.99
C PRO A 367 -0.92 -9.13 11.33
N ASN A 368 -0.89 -8.76 12.62
CA ASN A 368 -0.32 -7.48 13.03
C ASN A 368 1.21 -7.51 13.02
N ALA A 369 1.83 -8.60 13.49
CA ALA A 369 3.27 -8.78 13.37
C ALA A 369 3.71 -8.79 11.89
N SER A 370 2.98 -9.49 11.04
CA SER A 370 3.24 -9.49 9.60
C SER A 370 3.20 -8.08 9.01
N ARG A 371 2.22 -7.25 9.40
CA ARG A 371 2.10 -5.87 8.95
C ARG A 371 3.22 -4.99 9.51
N GLU A 372 3.43 -4.97 10.84
CA GLU A 372 4.41 -4.07 11.46
C GLU A 372 5.84 -4.38 10.99
N PHE A 373 6.27 -5.64 10.98
CA PHE A 373 7.59 -6.00 10.48
C PHE A 373 7.78 -5.65 9.01
N ASN A 374 6.75 -5.89 8.18
CA ASN A 374 6.80 -5.59 6.76
C ASN A 374 6.81 -4.07 6.49
N ASP A 375 6.10 -3.28 7.28
CA ASP A 375 5.90 -1.86 7.06
C ASP A 375 6.88 -0.98 7.88
N TYR A 376 7.87 -1.57 8.56
CA TYR A 376 8.83 -0.85 9.37
C TYR A 376 9.98 -0.30 8.52
N GLU A 377 9.93 0.99 8.26
CA GLU A 377 10.88 1.71 7.39
C GLU A 377 11.44 2.95 8.09
N ILE A 378 12.72 3.24 7.87
CA ILE A 378 13.36 4.49 8.29
C ILE A 378 12.73 5.63 7.47
N GLU A 379 12.30 6.68 8.15
CA GLU A 379 11.71 7.85 7.50
C GLU A 379 12.76 8.64 6.71
N LYS A 380 12.33 9.25 5.62
CA LYS A 380 13.14 10.24 4.89
C LYS A 380 12.92 11.63 5.45
N ASP A 381 13.95 12.45 5.42
CA ASP A 381 13.89 13.89 5.70
C ASP A 381 13.25 14.66 4.50
N LYS A 382 13.17 15.98 4.60
CA LYS A 382 12.61 16.81 3.53
C LYS A 382 13.45 16.83 2.26
N GLU A 383 14.72 16.52 2.38
CA GLU A 383 15.70 16.42 1.30
C GLU A 383 15.74 15.02 0.66
N GLY A 384 14.98 14.04 1.22
CA GLY A 384 14.89 12.66 0.71
C GLY A 384 15.94 11.71 1.27
N ASN A 385 16.79 12.13 2.22
CA ASN A 385 17.76 11.27 2.86
C ASN A 385 17.12 10.48 4.01
N LEU A 386 17.58 9.26 4.26
CA LEU A 386 17.13 8.45 5.39
C LEU A 386 17.56 9.09 6.72
N LYS A 387 16.61 9.22 7.65
CA LYS A 387 16.93 9.62 9.03
C LYS A 387 17.77 8.53 9.69
N GLY A 388 18.70 8.93 10.56
CA GLY A 388 19.58 7.98 11.25
C GLY A 388 18.94 7.17 12.38
N GLU A 389 17.65 7.36 12.65
CA GLU A 389 16.94 6.77 13.78
C GLU A 389 15.81 5.85 13.33
N PHE A 390 15.57 4.77 14.09
CA PHE A 390 14.44 3.88 13.88
C PHE A 390 13.14 4.55 14.33
N PRO A 391 12.03 4.43 13.56
CA PRO A 391 10.75 5.04 13.95
C PRO A 391 10.20 4.46 15.26
N ASP A 392 9.71 5.33 16.15
CA ASP A 392 9.01 4.94 17.39
C ASP A 392 7.49 4.95 17.17
N LYS A 393 7.04 4.24 16.14
CA LYS A 393 5.62 4.08 15.82
C LYS A 393 5.37 2.76 15.07
N ASN A 394 4.22 2.15 15.30
CA ASN A 394 3.82 0.89 14.66
C ASN A 394 4.88 -0.22 14.82
N ASN A 395 5.53 -0.28 15.99
CA ASN A 395 6.64 -1.18 16.29
C ASN A 395 6.35 -2.13 17.46
N HIS A 396 5.11 -2.21 17.95
CA HIS A 396 4.73 -2.93 19.16
C HIS A 396 5.04 -4.43 19.10
N THR A 397 4.80 -5.07 17.96
CA THR A 397 5.16 -6.48 17.77
C THR A 397 6.67 -6.67 17.59
N ILE A 398 7.37 -5.68 17.04
CA ILE A 398 8.83 -5.67 16.92
C ILE A 398 9.45 -5.59 18.32
N ASP A 399 8.91 -4.72 19.18
CA ASP A 399 9.36 -4.58 20.57
C ASP A 399 9.04 -5.84 21.38
N ALA A 400 7.85 -6.42 21.21
CA ALA A 400 7.54 -7.72 21.80
C ALA A 400 8.53 -8.80 21.36
N ALA A 401 8.93 -8.84 20.09
CA ALA A 401 9.93 -9.80 19.60
C ALA A 401 11.30 -9.56 20.25
N ARG A 402 11.73 -8.32 20.34
CA ARG A 402 13.00 -7.94 21.00
C ARG A 402 13.01 -8.39 22.46
N TYR A 403 11.94 -8.11 23.23
CA TYR A 403 11.84 -8.52 24.63
C TYR A 403 11.87 -10.05 24.75
N GLY A 404 11.10 -10.76 23.95
CA GLY A 404 11.09 -12.23 23.97
C GLY A 404 12.43 -12.88 23.61
N CYS A 405 13.27 -12.20 22.82
CA CYS A 405 14.59 -12.68 22.39
C CYS A 405 15.75 -12.06 23.19
N GLU A 406 15.50 -11.25 24.24
CA GLU A 406 16.51 -10.49 24.98
C GLU A 406 17.71 -11.36 25.42
N ALA A 407 17.47 -12.54 25.97
CA ALA A 407 18.54 -13.41 26.42
C ALA A 407 19.50 -13.83 25.30
N ASP A 408 18.99 -14.01 24.08
CA ASP A 408 19.81 -14.36 22.91
C ASP A 408 20.56 -13.14 22.37
N ILE A 409 19.94 -11.97 22.43
CA ILE A 409 20.55 -10.68 22.05
C ILE A 409 21.77 -10.41 22.95
N ILE A 410 21.64 -10.52 24.28
CA ILE A 410 22.71 -10.33 25.24
C ILE A 410 23.86 -11.34 25.02
N GLN A 411 23.53 -12.62 24.78
CA GLN A 411 24.55 -13.65 24.53
C GLN A 411 25.34 -13.41 23.24
N SER A 412 24.70 -12.90 22.20
CA SER A 412 25.39 -12.57 20.94
C SER A 412 26.42 -11.47 21.12
N LYS A 413 26.08 -10.41 21.86
CA LYS A 413 27.03 -9.32 22.21
C LYS A 413 28.23 -9.82 23.02
N ALA A 414 28.00 -10.64 24.03
CA ALA A 414 29.08 -11.18 24.85
C ALA A 414 30.09 -12.05 24.03
N ARG A 415 29.61 -12.72 22.99
CA ARG A 415 30.45 -13.49 22.06
C ARG A 415 31.26 -12.57 21.11
N ALA A 416 30.60 -11.54 20.57
CA ALA A 416 31.27 -10.57 19.70
C ALA A 416 32.39 -9.81 20.45
N GLY A 417 32.14 -9.38 21.68
CA GLY A 417 33.16 -8.74 22.52
C GLY A 417 34.37 -9.65 22.86
N LYS A 418 34.15 -10.95 23.13
CA LYS A 418 35.24 -11.91 23.36
C LYS A 418 36.06 -12.21 22.09
N ASN A 419 35.45 -12.20 20.94
CA ASN A 419 36.18 -12.38 19.68
C ASN A 419 37.03 -11.16 19.35
N ARG A 420 36.53 -9.94 19.57
CA ARG A 420 37.26 -8.70 19.34
C ARG A 420 38.52 -8.62 20.22
N ALA A 421 38.41 -8.96 21.52
CA ALA A 421 39.53 -9.02 22.44
C ALA A 421 40.57 -10.11 22.13
N ARG A 422 40.23 -11.10 21.28
CA ARG A 422 41.20 -12.13 20.80
C ARG A 422 41.97 -11.72 19.56
N TYR A 423 41.54 -10.73 18.84
CA TYR A 423 42.20 -10.21 17.64
C TYR A 423 43.02 -8.93 17.92
N GLU A 424 42.79 -8.30 19.10
CA GLU A 424 43.55 -7.10 19.55
C GLU A 424 44.70 -7.44 20.47
N ASN A 425 44.99 -8.73 20.81
CA ASN A 425 46.15 -9.28 21.46
C ASN A 425 46.91 -10.21 20.51
#